data_6a6ee566d02a9313d69ffc7c8e66f3be
#
_entry.id   6a6ee566d02a9313d69ffc7c8e66f3be
#
_cell.length_a   1.000
_cell.length_b   1.000
_cell.length_c   1.000
_cell.angle_alpha   90.00
_cell.angle_beta   90.00
_cell.angle_gamma   90.00
#
_symmetry.space_group_name_H-M   'P 1'
#
loop_
_entity.id
_entity.type
_entity.pdbx_description
1 polymer ?
#
loop_
_entity_poly.entity_id
_entity_poly.type
_entity_poly.pdbx_seq_one_letter_code
_entity_poly.pdbx_strand_id
1 'polypeptide(L)'
;ESNKKRLEFLREAIETLEIENVKILEGRAEAHAHELVWRERFDLVTSRALAPLPIALELCLPYLALEGYMLTFKGGNPAEEVRDAEFALNKLGAGKVDVKAYNAGPGEPRRHALWIPKQSLTPDRYPRREGIPAKRPLRGSRS
;
A
#
# COMPACT_ATOMS: atom_id res chain seq x y z
N GLU A 1 8.24 -8.96 -2.17
CA GLU A 1 8.20 -9.93 -1.07
C GLU A 1 9.61 -10.25 -0.59
N SER A 2 9.81 -10.31 0.76
CA SER A 2 11.12 -10.58 1.37
C SER A 2 11.24 -11.99 1.99
N ASN A 3 10.13 -12.69 2.16
CA ASN A 3 10.11 -14.03 2.74
C ASN A 3 10.39 -15.10 1.68
N LYS A 4 11.48 -15.86 1.82
CA LYS A 4 11.90 -16.87 0.85
C LYS A 4 10.83 -17.91 0.53
N LYS A 5 10.13 -18.45 1.55
CA LYS A 5 9.07 -19.45 1.32
C LYS A 5 7.91 -18.91 0.52
N ARG A 6 7.55 -17.62 0.73
CA ARG A 6 6.50 -16.97 -0.06
C ARG A 6 6.96 -16.69 -1.49
N LEU A 7 8.23 -16.33 -1.68
CA LEU A 7 8.81 -16.16 -3.00
C LEU A 7 8.80 -17.45 -3.81
N GLU A 8 9.17 -18.58 -3.19
CA GLU A 8 9.10 -19.91 -3.80
C GLU A 8 7.65 -20.22 -4.22
N PHE A 9 6.69 -20.06 -3.32
CA PHE A 9 5.28 -20.24 -3.63
C PHE A 9 4.79 -19.36 -4.78
N LEU A 10 5.17 -18.07 -4.79
CA LEU A 10 4.78 -17.14 -5.86
C LEU A 10 5.35 -17.57 -7.22
N ARG A 11 6.61 -18.04 -7.27
CA ARG A 11 7.23 -18.54 -8.49
C ARG A 11 6.51 -19.77 -9.02
N GLU A 12 6.26 -20.75 -8.13
CA GLU A 12 5.51 -21.96 -8.45
C GLU A 12 4.08 -21.65 -8.94
N ALA A 13 3.37 -20.72 -8.28
CA ALA A 13 2.05 -20.32 -8.68
C ALA A 13 2.02 -19.65 -10.06
N ILE A 14 2.96 -18.75 -10.35
CA ILE A 14 3.08 -18.09 -11.65
C ILE A 14 3.34 -19.12 -12.76
N GLU A 15 4.25 -20.07 -12.52
CA GLU A 15 4.57 -21.13 -13.47
C GLU A 15 3.38 -22.08 -13.70
N THR A 16 2.77 -22.56 -12.61
CA THR A 16 1.64 -23.53 -12.68
C THR A 16 0.42 -22.93 -13.37
N LEU A 17 0.16 -21.66 -13.14
CA LEU A 17 -1.00 -20.94 -13.71
C LEU A 17 -0.69 -20.29 -15.06
N GLU A 18 0.53 -20.47 -15.58
CA GLU A 18 1.01 -19.86 -16.83
C GLU A 18 0.74 -18.36 -16.91
N ILE A 19 0.95 -17.64 -15.77
CA ILE A 19 0.70 -16.21 -15.69
C ILE A 19 1.85 -15.46 -16.37
N GLU A 20 1.54 -14.81 -17.46
CA GLU A 20 2.47 -13.93 -18.16
C GLU A 20 2.45 -12.51 -17.56
N ASN A 21 3.49 -11.71 -17.86
CA ASN A 21 3.59 -10.29 -17.49
C ASN A 21 3.60 -9.99 -15.97
N VAL A 22 4.05 -10.95 -15.16
CA VAL A 22 4.27 -10.76 -13.72
C VAL A 22 5.76 -10.70 -13.41
N LYS A 23 6.15 -9.74 -12.61
CA LYS A 23 7.51 -9.60 -12.10
C LYS A 23 7.51 -9.66 -10.57
N ILE A 24 8.29 -10.58 -10.01
CA ILE A 24 8.52 -10.67 -8.57
C ILE A 24 9.72 -9.77 -8.23
N LEU A 25 9.53 -8.85 -7.29
CA LEU A 25 10.63 -8.09 -6.69
C LEU A 25 10.97 -8.74 -5.34
N GLU A 26 12.13 -9.36 -5.29
CA GLU A 26 12.63 -9.96 -4.06
C GLU A 26 13.28 -8.90 -3.18
N GLY A 27 12.79 -8.76 -1.95
CA GLY A 27 13.30 -7.80 -0.98
C GLY A 27 12.20 -7.02 -0.28
N ARG A 28 12.61 -5.92 0.33
CA ARG A 28 11.73 -5.03 1.05
C ARG A 28 11.21 -3.92 0.14
N ALA A 29 9.91 -3.60 0.30
CA ALA A 29 9.29 -2.53 -0.46
C ALA A 29 10.00 -1.17 -0.26
N GLU A 30 10.49 -0.89 0.95
CA GLU A 30 11.19 0.35 1.26
C GLU A 30 12.45 0.53 0.42
N ALA A 31 13.16 -0.55 0.10
CA ALA A 31 14.38 -0.48 -0.71
C ALA A 31 14.05 -0.18 -2.18
N HIS A 32 13.18 -0.98 -2.77
CA HIS A 32 12.81 -0.85 -4.19
C HIS A 32 12.11 0.47 -4.52
N ALA A 33 11.39 1.07 -3.57
CA ALA A 33 10.67 2.33 -3.78
C ALA A 33 11.58 3.55 -4.01
N HIS A 34 12.89 3.42 -3.79
CA HIS A 34 13.89 4.45 -4.11
C HIS A 34 14.51 4.26 -5.50
N GLU A 35 14.29 3.12 -6.14
CA GLU A 35 14.78 2.84 -7.46
C GLU A 35 13.92 3.54 -8.51
N LEU A 36 14.51 4.36 -9.38
CA LEU A 36 13.79 5.14 -10.41
C LEU A 36 12.96 4.28 -11.37
N VAL A 37 13.33 3.02 -11.54
CA VAL A 37 12.60 2.07 -12.39
C VAL A 37 11.25 1.66 -11.77
N TRP A 38 11.06 1.81 -10.47
CA TRP A 38 9.84 1.45 -9.76
C TRP A 38 9.11 2.64 -9.14
N ARG A 39 9.86 3.68 -8.76
CA ARG A 39 9.31 4.85 -8.11
C ARG A 39 8.37 5.61 -9.04
N GLU A 40 7.13 5.86 -8.56
CA GLU A 40 6.11 6.63 -9.26
C GLU A 40 5.83 6.17 -10.70
N ARG A 41 5.76 4.82 -10.88
CA ARG A 41 5.59 4.19 -12.20
C ARG A 41 4.27 3.44 -12.38
N PHE A 42 3.54 3.19 -11.29
CA PHE A 42 2.35 2.34 -11.35
C PHE A 42 1.07 3.17 -11.27
N ASP A 43 0.12 2.89 -12.16
CA ASP A 43 -1.18 3.53 -12.17
C ASP A 43 -2.07 3.02 -11.02
N LEU A 44 -1.85 1.78 -10.58
CA LEU A 44 -2.57 1.14 -9.49
C LEU A 44 -1.61 0.36 -8.60
N VAL A 45 -1.68 0.61 -7.30
CA VAL A 45 -1.02 -0.20 -6.27
C VAL A 45 -2.07 -0.80 -5.37
N THR A 46 -2.06 -2.11 -5.19
CA THR A 46 -3.02 -2.80 -4.32
C THR A 46 -2.33 -3.37 -3.08
N SER A 47 -3.04 -3.37 -1.95
CA SER A 47 -2.59 -4.04 -0.75
C SER A 47 -3.74 -4.69 0.01
N ARG A 48 -3.49 -5.85 0.61
CA ARG A 48 -4.43 -6.54 1.48
C ARG A 48 -3.68 -7.08 2.70
N ALA A 49 -4.21 -6.81 3.90
CA ALA A 49 -3.64 -7.28 5.16
C ALA A 49 -2.13 -6.96 5.34
N LEU A 50 -1.66 -5.86 4.73
CA LEU A 50 -0.25 -5.47 4.76
C LEU A 50 0.14 -4.89 6.13
N ALA A 51 -0.56 -3.84 6.55
CA ALA A 51 -0.27 -3.10 7.79
C ALA A 51 -1.43 -2.11 8.10
N PRO A 52 -1.44 -1.45 9.27
CA PRO A 52 -2.25 -0.26 9.51
C PRO A 52 -2.04 0.81 8.43
N LEU A 53 -3.08 1.59 8.13
CA LEU A 53 -3.10 2.49 6.97
C LEU A 53 -1.90 3.46 6.89
N PRO A 54 -1.45 4.13 7.98
CA PRO A 54 -0.27 5.02 7.89
C PRO A 54 1.00 4.32 7.40
N ILE A 55 1.18 3.06 7.77
CA ILE A 55 2.33 2.23 7.34
C ILE A 55 2.14 1.80 5.89
N ALA A 56 0.95 1.29 5.54
CA ALA A 56 0.65 0.85 4.19
C ALA A 56 0.80 1.98 3.16
N LEU A 57 0.40 3.20 3.51
CA LEU A 57 0.58 4.39 2.68
C LEU A 57 2.08 4.66 2.41
N GLU A 58 2.93 4.61 3.43
CA GLU A 58 4.36 4.86 3.26
C GLU A 58 5.05 3.79 2.40
N LEU A 59 4.56 2.55 2.44
CA LEU A 59 5.09 1.45 1.64
C LEU A 59 4.56 1.44 0.19
N CYS A 60 3.38 1.99 -0.07
CA CYS A 60 2.69 1.87 -1.35
C CYS A 60 2.73 3.16 -2.19
N LEU A 61 2.51 4.34 -1.59
CA LEU A 61 2.40 5.60 -2.35
C LEU A 61 3.65 5.98 -3.13
N PRO A 62 4.88 5.67 -2.69
CA PRO A 62 6.08 5.95 -3.48
C PRO A 62 6.14 5.25 -4.84
N TYR A 63 5.40 4.18 -5.03
CA TYR A 63 5.30 3.46 -6.30
C TYR A 63 4.30 4.05 -7.28
N LEU A 64 3.29 4.79 -6.77
CA LEU A 64 2.22 5.34 -7.58
C LEU A 64 2.66 6.53 -8.42
N ALA A 65 2.33 6.50 -9.71
CA ALA A 65 2.38 7.65 -10.59
C ALA A 65 1.36 8.72 -10.13
N LEU A 66 1.55 9.96 -10.57
CA LEU A 66 0.54 11.00 -10.40
C LEU A 66 -0.78 10.55 -11.06
N GLU A 67 -1.90 10.90 -10.43
CA GLU A 67 -3.26 10.51 -10.84
C GLU A 67 -3.55 9.00 -10.72
N GLY A 68 -2.57 8.19 -10.32
CA GLY A 68 -2.76 6.78 -9.97
C GLY A 68 -3.51 6.59 -8.65
N TYR A 69 -3.89 5.35 -8.37
CA TYR A 69 -4.69 4.98 -7.19
C TYR A 69 -4.04 3.88 -6.37
N MET A 70 -4.05 4.04 -5.05
CA MET A 70 -3.86 2.93 -4.14
C MET A 70 -5.22 2.36 -3.74
N LEU A 71 -5.37 1.04 -3.88
CA LEU A 71 -6.53 0.28 -3.42
C LEU A 71 -6.12 -0.62 -2.27
N THR A 72 -6.71 -0.41 -1.09
CA THR A 72 -6.46 -1.27 0.07
C THR A 72 -7.76 -1.75 0.70
N PHE A 73 -7.73 -2.97 1.24
CA PHE A 73 -8.90 -3.62 1.81
C PHE A 73 -8.80 -3.63 3.33
N LYS A 74 -9.87 -3.19 3.99
CA LYS A 74 -9.95 -3.05 5.44
C LYS A 74 -11.23 -3.67 5.99
N GLY A 75 -11.12 -4.19 7.23
CA GLY A 75 -12.27 -4.54 8.07
C GLY A 75 -12.53 -3.44 9.10
N GLY A 76 -13.42 -3.69 10.04
CA GLY A 76 -13.64 -2.81 11.20
C GLY A 76 -14.15 -1.41 10.84
N ASN A 77 -13.59 -0.39 11.48
CA ASN A 77 -13.99 1.01 11.31
C ASN A 77 -13.03 1.77 10.38
N PRO A 78 -13.31 1.83 9.07
CA PRO A 78 -12.42 2.47 8.12
C PRO A 78 -12.33 3.99 8.32
N ALA A 79 -13.37 4.64 8.84
CA ALA A 79 -13.37 6.08 9.07
C ALA A 79 -12.36 6.49 10.15
N GLU A 80 -12.21 5.69 11.19
CA GLU A 80 -11.21 5.90 12.23
C GLU A 80 -9.79 5.68 11.68
N GLU A 81 -9.59 4.62 10.92
CA GLU A 81 -8.30 4.31 10.32
C GLU A 81 -7.85 5.40 9.34
N VAL A 82 -8.78 5.98 8.57
CA VAL A 82 -8.51 7.11 7.67
C VAL A 82 -8.14 8.38 8.47
N ARG A 83 -8.85 8.68 9.56
CA ARG A 83 -8.49 9.81 10.44
C ARG A 83 -7.10 9.65 11.03
N ASP A 84 -6.77 8.46 11.53
CA ASP A 84 -5.45 8.16 12.09
C ASP A 84 -4.32 8.29 11.04
N ALA A 85 -4.66 8.13 9.76
CA ALA A 85 -3.75 8.21 8.64
C ALA A 85 -3.64 9.61 8.00
N GLU A 86 -4.42 10.60 8.44
CA GLU A 86 -4.51 11.91 7.79
C GLU A 86 -3.14 12.59 7.63
N PHE A 87 -2.30 12.51 8.66
CA PHE A 87 -0.94 13.04 8.58
C PHE A 87 -0.10 12.33 7.51
N ALA A 88 -0.21 11.00 7.41
CA ALA A 88 0.50 10.21 6.41
C ALA A 88 -0.01 10.50 5.00
N LEU A 89 -1.33 10.58 4.80
CA LEU A 89 -1.95 10.95 3.53
C LEU A 89 -1.38 12.27 3.00
N ASN A 90 -1.42 13.32 3.83
CA ASN A 90 -0.91 14.65 3.47
C ASN A 90 0.60 14.64 3.18
N LYS A 91 1.40 13.94 4.00
CA LYS A 91 2.87 13.90 3.85
C LYS A 91 3.34 13.13 2.62
N LEU A 92 2.57 12.15 2.17
CA LEU A 92 2.95 11.26 1.09
C LEU A 92 2.33 11.61 -0.27
N GLY A 93 1.55 12.69 -0.32
CA GLY A 93 0.97 13.19 -1.57
C GLY A 93 -0.34 12.51 -1.96
N ALA A 94 -1.06 11.93 -1.00
CA ALA A 94 -2.38 11.36 -1.24
C ALA A 94 -3.48 12.41 -1.21
N GLY A 95 -4.54 12.17 -1.98
CA GLY A 95 -5.77 12.93 -1.94
C GLY A 95 -6.83 12.35 -1.00
N LYS A 96 -8.06 12.81 -1.17
CA LYS A 96 -9.20 12.37 -0.36
C LYS A 96 -9.50 10.89 -0.59
N VAL A 97 -9.58 10.15 0.51
CA VAL A 97 -9.91 8.71 0.48
C VAL A 97 -11.40 8.51 0.18
N ASP A 98 -11.71 7.70 -0.82
CA ASP A 98 -13.06 7.20 -1.08
C ASP A 98 -13.21 5.80 -0.45
N VAL A 99 -14.20 5.64 0.42
CA VAL A 99 -14.45 4.39 1.16
C VAL A 99 -15.69 3.72 0.63
N LYS A 100 -15.53 2.53 0.02
CA LYS A 100 -16.63 1.72 -0.51
C LYS A 100 -16.80 0.47 0.30
N ALA A 101 -17.98 0.29 0.88
CA ALA A 101 -18.33 -0.93 1.57
C ALA A 101 -18.73 -2.03 0.56
N TYR A 102 -18.33 -3.27 0.82
CA TYR A 102 -18.72 -4.42 0.04
C TYR A 102 -18.90 -5.67 0.93
N ASN A 103 -19.64 -6.64 0.43
CA ASN A 103 -19.80 -7.94 1.06
C ASN A 103 -18.97 -8.96 0.27
N ALA A 104 -18.12 -9.72 0.95
CA ALA A 104 -17.29 -10.73 0.33
C ALA A 104 -18.08 -12.02 0.00
N GLY A 105 -19.25 -12.21 0.65
CA GLY A 105 -20.14 -13.35 0.44
C GLY A 105 -21.26 -13.39 1.48
N PRO A 106 -22.24 -14.29 1.33
CA PRO A 106 -23.29 -14.49 2.31
C PRO A 106 -22.72 -14.87 3.69
N GLY A 107 -23.12 -14.16 4.74
CA GLY A 107 -22.64 -14.38 6.13
C GLY A 107 -21.25 -13.80 6.45
N GLU A 108 -20.53 -13.28 5.46
CA GLU A 108 -19.25 -12.64 5.70
C GLU A 108 -19.42 -11.24 6.30
N PRO A 109 -18.52 -10.83 7.20
CA PRO A 109 -18.54 -9.48 7.74
C PRO A 109 -18.32 -8.44 6.64
N ARG A 110 -19.02 -7.31 6.77
CA ARG A 110 -18.86 -6.18 5.86
C ARG A 110 -17.41 -5.71 5.82
N ARG A 111 -16.87 -5.55 4.63
CA ARG A 111 -15.52 -5.09 4.36
C ARG A 111 -15.54 -3.77 3.61
N HIS A 112 -14.42 -3.09 3.58
CA HIS A 112 -14.28 -1.79 2.94
C HIS A 112 -13.08 -1.78 2.00
N ALA A 113 -13.30 -1.24 0.81
CA ALA A 113 -12.27 -0.91 -0.15
C ALA A 113 -11.98 0.60 -0.05
N LEU A 114 -10.75 0.96 0.22
CA LEU A 114 -10.28 2.34 0.29
C LEU A 114 -9.56 2.67 -1.01
N TRP A 115 -10.11 3.62 -1.76
CA TRP A 115 -9.51 4.18 -2.96
C TRP A 115 -8.81 5.49 -2.61
N ILE A 116 -7.52 5.55 -2.83
CA ILE A 116 -6.66 6.65 -2.38
C ILE A 116 -5.94 7.20 -3.60
N PRO A 117 -6.33 8.38 -4.12
CA PRO A 117 -5.70 8.97 -5.28
C PRO A 117 -4.34 9.57 -4.93
N LYS A 118 -3.40 9.52 -5.88
CA LYS A 118 -2.12 10.20 -5.81
C LYS A 118 -2.25 11.60 -6.41
N GLN A 119 -2.15 12.64 -5.58
CA GLN A 119 -2.31 14.04 -6.01
C GLN A 119 -0.99 14.80 -6.19
N SER A 120 0.06 14.40 -5.47
CA SER A 120 1.38 15.00 -5.62
C SER A 120 2.48 13.97 -5.44
N LEU A 121 3.69 14.28 -5.90
CA LEU A 121 4.85 13.41 -5.77
C LEU A 121 5.14 13.12 -4.30
N THR A 122 5.52 11.89 -4.00
CA THR A 122 5.98 11.53 -2.65
C THR A 122 7.37 12.10 -2.43
N PRO A 123 7.64 12.87 -1.35
CA PRO A 123 8.97 13.40 -1.08
C PRO A 123 10.04 12.30 -1.05
N ASP A 124 11.23 12.57 -1.60
CA ASP A 124 12.30 11.58 -1.82
C ASP A 124 12.78 10.87 -0.54
N ARG A 125 12.62 11.50 0.62
CA ARG A 125 12.92 10.90 1.93
C ARG A 125 12.00 9.72 2.29
N TYR A 126 10.91 9.52 1.56
CA TYR A 126 9.98 8.41 1.76
C TYR A 126 10.06 7.37 0.63
N PRO A 127 9.89 6.08 0.94
CA PRO A 127 9.72 5.55 2.29
C PRO A 127 11.00 5.72 3.12
N ARG A 128 10.85 5.81 4.44
CA ARG A 128 11.98 5.78 5.36
C ARG A 128 12.65 4.41 5.34
N ARG A 129 13.87 4.34 5.87
CA ARG A 129 14.66 3.10 5.92
C ARG A 129 13.84 1.92 6.41
N GLU A 130 14.20 0.74 5.95
CA GLU A 130 13.57 -0.55 6.26
C GLU A 130 13.23 -0.69 7.75
N GLY A 131 12.00 -1.10 8.02
CA GLY A 131 11.45 -1.30 9.35
C GLY A 131 11.08 -0.02 10.11
N ILE A 132 11.51 1.17 9.67
CA ILE A 132 11.13 2.44 10.33
C ILE A 132 9.63 2.74 10.19
N PRO A 133 8.99 2.55 9.02
CA PRO A 133 7.54 2.74 8.91
C PRO A 133 6.74 1.96 9.95
N ALA A 134 7.11 0.71 10.20
CA ALA A 134 6.44 -0.14 11.18
C ALA A 134 6.72 0.27 12.64
N LYS A 135 7.96 0.63 12.96
CA LYS A 135 8.37 1.02 14.32
C LYS A 135 7.85 2.41 14.72
N ARG A 136 7.77 3.33 13.77
CA ARG A 136 7.39 4.74 13.97
C ARG A 136 6.45 5.20 12.85
N PRO A 137 5.18 4.75 12.83
CA PRO A 137 4.22 5.16 11.81
C PRO A 137 4.10 6.69 11.71
N LEU A 138 3.86 7.20 10.50
CA LEU A 138 3.61 8.62 10.29
C LEU A 138 2.28 9.01 10.94
N ARG A 139 2.37 9.72 12.04
CA ARG A 139 1.22 10.25 12.79
C ARG A 139 1.44 11.73 13.08
N GLY A 140 0.36 12.51 13.07
CA GLY A 140 0.39 13.87 13.59
C GLY A 140 0.64 13.87 15.10
N SER A 141 1.20 14.96 15.63
CA SER A 141 1.21 15.17 17.07
C SER A 141 -0.23 15.18 17.58
N ARG A 142 -0.53 14.30 18.52
CA ARG A 142 -1.78 14.41 19.27
C ARG A 142 -1.67 15.70 20.11
N SER A 143 -2.49 16.69 19.74
CA SER A 143 -2.70 17.87 20.60
C SER A 143 -3.46 17.46 21.83
#